data_d35bf037d46738965920c9b58c1c39fd
#
_entry.id   d35bf037d46738965920c9b58c1c39fd
#
_cell.length_a   1.000
_cell.length_b   1.000
_cell.length_c   1.000
_cell.angle_alpha   90.00
_cell.angle_beta   90.00
_cell.angle_gamma   90.00
#
_symmetry.space_group_name_H-M   'P 1'
#
loop_
_entity.id
_entity.type
_entity.pdbx_description
1 polymer ?
#
loop_
_entity_poly.entity_id
_entity_poly.type
_entity_poly.pdbx_seq_one_letter_code
_entity_poly.pdbx_strand_id
1 'polypeptide(L)'
;MNREAVYEQLKIDEGVKYVIYNDHLGYPTFGVGHLIVKGDPEDGQPIGTRVTEQRVRDCFDKDLDTSIGECHALYGEGDFGRYPDEVQQILVNMMFNMGRTRLSKFKKFNAAIAESDWKTAAVEGRDSLWYRQVTNRAERLMVRMENVSSLPPLSREDFIE
;
A
#
# COMPACT_ATOMS: atom_id res chain seq x y z
N MET A 1 -6.57 2.79 10.77
CA MET A 1 -5.22 2.53 10.21
C MET A 1 -4.31 3.73 10.48
N ASN A 2 -3.08 3.46 10.86
CA ASN A 2 -2.09 4.52 11.10
C ASN A 2 -1.58 5.08 9.76
N ARG A 3 -2.21 6.14 9.27
CA ARG A 3 -1.91 6.78 7.98
C ARG A 3 -0.49 7.38 7.93
N GLU A 4 -0.02 7.92 9.06
CA GLU A 4 1.32 8.50 9.11
C GLU A 4 2.41 7.43 8.93
N ALA A 5 2.23 6.26 9.54
CA ALA A 5 3.14 5.13 9.36
C ALA A 5 3.17 4.67 7.89
N VAL A 6 2.02 4.64 7.22
CA VAL A 6 1.93 4.31 5.80
C VAL A 6 2.66 5.37 4.96
N TYR A 7 2.46 6.65 5.27
CA TYR A 7 3.14 7.74 4.57
C TYR A 7 4.66 7.61 4.66
N GLU A 8 5.19 7.43 5.87
CA GLU A 8 6.62 7.29 6.08
C GLU A 8 7.20 6.07 5.34
N GLN A 9 6.49 4.94 5.37
CA GLN A 9 6.94 3.74 4.67
C GLN A 9 6.89 3.92 3.14
N LEU A 10 5.83 4.51 2.63
CA LEU A 10 5.69 4.72 1.19
C LEU A 10 6.69 5.73 0.65
N LYS A 11 7.08 6.73 1.43
CA LYS A 11 8.17 7.63 1.03
C LYS A 11 9.48 6.87 0.84
N ILE A 12 9.74 5.87 1.68
CA ILE A 12 10.93 5.01 1.55
C ILE A 12 10.78 4.10 0.31
N ASP A 13 9.63 3.45 0.16
CA ASP A 13 9.41 2.45 -0.87
C ASP A 13 9.30 3.04 -2.28
N GLU A 14 8.62 4.17 -2.42
CA GLU A 14 8.41 4.84 -3.72
C GLU A 14 9.46 5.93 -3.97
N GLY A 15 10.12 6.40 -2.92
CA GLY A 15 10.89 7.63 -2.97
C GLY A 15 9.98 8.85 -2.91
N VAL A 16 10.57 10.01 -2.64
CA VAL A 16 9.84 11.28 -2.67
C VAL A 16 10.67 12.31 -3.42
N LYS A 17 10.02 13.01 -4.38
CA LYS A 17 10.66 14.08 -5.15
C LYS A 17 9.74 15.30 -5.20
N TYR A 18 10.32 16.44 -4.92
CA TYR A 18 9.63 17.75 -4.90
C TYR A 18 9.83 18.49 -6.21
N VAL A 19 9.91 17.73 -7.29
CA VAL A 19 10.02 18.23 -8.68
C VAL A 19 9.29 17.28 -9.60
N ILE A 20 8.86 17.78 -10.75
CA ILE A 20 8.33 16.94 -11.81
C ILE A 20 9.52 16.23 -12.49
N TYR A 21 9.46 14.93 -12.61
CA TYR A 21 10.49 14.11 -13.23
C TYR A 21 9.83 13.02 -14.07
N ASN A 22 10.57 12.43 -14.98
CA ASN A 22 10.10 11.24 -15.70
C ASN A 22 10.41 10.00 -14.89
N ASP A 23 9.42 9.11 -14.75
CA ASP A 23 9.65 7.80 -14.16
C ASP A 23 10.49 6.92 -15.12
N HIS A 24 10.76 5.67 -14.72
CA HIS A 24 11.56 4.76 -15.53
C HIS A 24 10.91 4.40 -16.87
N LEU A 25 9.62 4.65 -17.04
CA LEU A 25 8.90 4.44 -18.30
C LEU A 25 8.76 5.75 -19.09
N GLY A 26 9.26 6.86 -18.58
CA GLY A 26 9.20 8.16 -19.25
C GLY A 26 7.94 8.96 -18.97
N TYR A 27 7.14 8.59 -17.97
CA TYR A 27 5.92 9.30 -17.62
C TYR A 27 6.19 10.39 -16.58
N PRO A 28 5.62 11.61 -16.76
CA PRO A 28 5.75 12.69 -15.80
C PRO A 28 5.18 12.30 -14.43
N THR A 29 5.96 12.51 -13.40
CA THR A 29 5.69 12.03 -12.04
C THR A 29 6.19 13.07 -11.04
N PHE A 30 5.62 13.13 -9.85
CA PHE A 30 6.17 13.91 -8.72
C PHE A 30 5.78 13.29 -7.39
N GLY A 31 6.36 13.81 -6.31
CA GLY A 31 5.99 13.42 -4.95
C GLY A 31 6.33 11.97 -4.65
N VAL A 32 5.38 11.27 -4.05
CA VAL A 32 5.53 9.87 -3.66
C VAL A 32 4.99 8.99 -4.80
N GLY A 33 5.74 8.96 -5.90
CA GLY A 33 5.39 8.15 -7.06
C GLY A 33 4.06 8.51 -7.74
N HIS A 34 3.62 9.77 -7.63
CA HIS A 34 2.35 10.18 -8.23
C HIS A 34 2.51 10.41 -9.73
N LEU A 35 1.88 9.56 -10.53
CA LEU A 35 1.78 9.76 -11.98
C LEU A 35 0.85 10.93 -12.28
N ILE A 36 1.37 11.94 -12.98
CA ILE A 36 0.57 13.11 -13.34
C ILE A 36 -0.49 12.72 -14.37
N VAL A 37 -1.74 13.06 -14.07
CA VAL A 37 -2.88 12.77 -14.93
C VAL A 37 -3.57 14.07 -15.35
N LYS A 38 -4.40 13.97 -16.38
CA LYS A 38 -5.23 15.10 -16.83
C LYS A 38 -6.10 15.59 -15.67
N GLY A 39 -6.07 16.89 -15.43
CA GLY A 39 -6.77 17.51 -14.31
C GLY A 39 -5.87 17.86 -13.14
N ASP A 40 -4.66 17.28 -13.05
CA ASP A 40 -3.67 17.74 -12.09
C ASP A 40 -3.15 19.13 -12.48
N PRO A 41 -2.90 20.03 -11.51
CA PRO A 41 -2.30 21.34 -11.81
C PRO A 41 -0.96 21.23 -12.54
N GLU A 42 -0.23 20.14 -12.30
CA GLU A 42 1.09 19.88 -12.87
C GLU A 42 1.05 19.36 -14.31
N ASP A 43 -0.13 18.99 -14.80
CA ASP A 43 -0.25 18.47 -16.17
C ASP A 43 0.17 19.52 -17.19
N GLY A 44 1.12 19.14 -18.06
CA GLY A 44 1.67 20.03 -19.08
C GLY A 44 2.79 20.94 -18.59
N GLN A 45 3.14 20.94 -17.31
CA GLN A 45 4.29 21.69 -16.80
C GLN A 45 5.61 20.98 -17.16
N PRO A 46 6.70 21.75 -17.36
CA PRO A 46 7.98 21.14 -17.75
C PRO A 46 8.57 20.23 -16.67
N ILE A 47 9.33 19.24 -17.12
CA ILE A 47 10.17 18.44 -16.24
C ILE A 47 11.13 19.38 -15.50
N GLY A 48 11.33 19.16 -14.21
CA GLY A 48 12.13 20.01 -13.34
C GLY A 48 11.35 21.11 -12.63
N THR A 49 10.06 21.29 -12.94
CA THR A 49 9.21 22.22 -12.20
C THR A 49 9.10 21.79 -10.75
N ARG A 50 9.32 22.74 -9.83
CA ARG A 50 9.24 22.47 -8.39
C ARG A 50 7.81 22.26 -7.95
N VAL A 51 7.64 21.31 -7.01
CA VAL A 51 6.36 21.02 -6.36
C VAL A 51 6.56 21.20 -4.86
N THR A 52 5.66 21.92 -4.21
CA THR A 52 5.78 22.21 -2.78
C THR A 52 5.59 20.95 -1.93
N GLU A 53 6.15 20.94 -0.72
CA GLU A 53 5.94 19.86 0.23
C GLU A 53 4.44 19.69 0.54
N GLN A 54 3.71 20.79 0.68
CA GLN A 54 2.27 20.73 0.96
C GLN A 54 1.52 20.08 -0.20
N ARG A 55 1.86 20.42 -1.44
CA ARG A 55 1.23 19.82 -2.62
C ARG A 55 1.52 18.32 -2.68
N VAL A 56 2.75 17.92 -2.39
CA VAL A 56 3.14 16.50 -2.35
C VAL A 56 2.31 15.77 -1.29
N ARG A 57 2.15 16.36 -0.09
CA ARG A 57 1.38 15.76 0.99
C ARG A 57 -0.11 15.65 0.63
N ASP A 58 -0.69 16.70 0.09
CA ASP A 58 -2.11 16.71 -0.28
C ASP A 58 -2.39 15.68 -1.38
N CYS A 59 -1.50 15.59 -2.36
CA CYS A 59 -1.60 14.61 -3.44
C CYS A 59 -1.47 13.19 -2.89
N PHE A 60 -0.51 12.96 -1.99
CA PHE A 60 -0.34 11.67 -1.34
C PHE A 60 -1.59 11.26 -0.56
N ASP A 61 -2.14 12.16 0.22
CA ASP A 61 -3.34 11.87 1.02
C ASP A 61 -4.50 11.42 0.12
N LYS A 62 -4.66 12.05 -1.03
CA LYS A 62 -5.67 11.68 -2.02
C LYS A 62 -5.38 10.31 -2.64
N ASP A 63 -4.14 10.05 -3.02
CA ASP A 63 -3.73 8.75 -3.58
C ASP A 63 -3.87 7.64 -2.54
N LEU A 64 -3.59 7.95 -1.28
CA LEU A 64 -3.78 7.02 -0.18
C LEU A 64 -5.27 6.68 0.01
N ASP A 65 -6.14 7.69 -0.02
CA ASP A 65 -7.59 7.47 0.05
C ASP A 65 -8.06 6.55 -1.08
N THR A 66 -7.55 6.76 -2.28
CA THR A 66 -7.86 5.89 -3.43
C THR A 66 -7.41 4.45 -3.17
N SER A 67 -6.19 4.25 -2.68
CA SER A 67 -5.66 2.91 -2.37
C SER A 67 -6.45 2.22 -1.26
N ILE A 68 -6.84 2.96 -0.23
CA ILE A 68 -7.69 2.43 0.85
C ILE A 68 -9.05 2.00 0.30
N GLY A 69 -9.67 2.84 -0.54
CA GLY A 69 -10.93 2.53 -1.20
C GLY A 69 -10.84 1.27 -2.06
N GLU A 70 -9.75 1.12 -2.79
CA GLU A 70 -9.49 -0.07 -3.60
C GLU A 70 -9.32 -1.33 -2.73
N CYS A 71 -8.71 -1.21 -1.55
CA CYS A 71 -8.62 -2.32 -0.61
C CYS A 71 -10.00 -2.73 -0.09
N HIS A 72 -10.85 -1.76 0.24
CA HIS A 72 -12.24 -2.06 0.62
C HIS A 72 -12.99 -2.76 -0.51
N ALA A 73 -12.78 -2.33 -1.75
CA ALA A 73 -13.42 -2.95 -2.91
C ALA A 73 -12.95 -4.39 -3.13
N LEU A 74 -11.65 -4.65 -2.95
CA LEU A 74 -11.09 -5.98 -3.18
C LEU A 74 -11.40 -6.96 -2.05
N TYR A 75 -11.26 -6.52 -0.79
CA TYR A 75 -11.36 -7.41 0.38
C TYR A 75 -12.72 -7.36 1.07
N GLY A 76 -13.59 -6.42 0.71
CA GLY A 76 -14.91 -6.23 1.30
C GLY A 76 -14.94 -5.06 2.27
N GLU A 77 -16.02 -4.29 2.19
CA GLU A 77 -16.20 -3.05 2.97
C GLU A 77 -16.12 -3.28 4.49
N GLY A 78 -16.75 -4.33 4.99
CA GLY A 78 -16.74 -4.63 6.42
C GLY A 78 -15.51 -5.41 6.85
N ASP A 79 -14.91 -6.17 5.96
CA ASP A 79 -13.82 -7.10 6.29
C ASP A 79 -12.48 -6.38 6.38
N PHE A 80 -12.14 -5.57 5.39
CA PHE A 80 -10.85 -4.88 5.37
C PHE A 80 -10.64 -4.04 6.63
N GLY A 81 -11.64 -3.29 7.04
CA GLY A 81 -11.55 -2.43 8.23
C GLY A 81 -11.40 -3.19 9.55
N ARG A 82 -11.71 -4.49 9.55
CA ARG A 82 -11.57 -5.35 10.74
C ARG A 82 -10.23 -6.05 10.83
N TYR A 83 -9.45 -6.05 9.75
CA TYR A 83 -8.11 -6.65 9.81
C TYR A 83 -7.22 -5.89 10.79
N PRO A 84 -6.24 -6.56 11.41
CA PRO A 84 -5.26 -5.85 12.22
C PRO A 84 -4.67 -4.66 11.48
N ASP A 85 -4.37 -3.58 12.18
CA ASP A 85 -3.83 -2.37 11.55
C ASP A 85 -2.59 -2.67 10.72
N GLU A 86 -1.73 -3.55 11.21
CA GLU A 86 -0.54 -3.99 10.48
C GLU A 86 -0.88 -4.60 9.13
N VAL A 87 -1.91 -5.45 9.06
CA VAL A 87 -2.37 -6.06 7.81
C VAL A 87 -2.94 -5.00 6.88
N GLN A 88 -3.74 -4.07 7.39
CA GLN A 88 -4.26 -2.97 6.59
C GLN A 88 -3.13 -2.16 5.95
N GLN A 89 -2.11 -1.82 6.72
CA GLN A 89 -0.96 -1.07 6.21
C GLN A 89 -0.23 -1.84 5.10
N ILE A 90 -0.03 -3.13 5.27
CA ILE A 90 0.65 -3.98 4.27
C ILE A 90 -0.15 -4.02 2.98
N LEU A 91 -1.45 -4.28 3.07
CA LEU A 91 -2.33 -4.37 1.90
C LEU A 91 -2.42 -3.03 1.16
N VAL A 92 -2.49 -1.93 1.88
CA VAL A 92 -2.49 -0.59 1.28
C VAL A 92 -1.17 -0.31 0.56
N ASN A 93 -0.04 -0.71 1.16
CA ASN A 93 1.27 -0.57 0.52
C ASN A 93 1.34 -1.36 -0.79
N MET A 94 0.86 -2.61 -0.77
CA MET A 94 0.79 -3.44 -1.98
C MET A 94 -0.15 -2.83 -3.03
N MET A 95 -1.30 -2.35 -2.60
CA MET A 95 -2.28 -1.72 -3.49
C MET A 95 -1.72 -0.45 -4.13
N PHE A 96 -1.04 0.38 -3.35
CA PHE A 96 -0.38 1.59 -3.84
C PHE A 96 0.68 1.26 -4.89
N ASN A 97 1.41 0.16 -4.69
CA ASN A 97 2.47 -0.29 -5.60
C ASN A 97 1.92 -0.86 -6.92
N MET A 98 0.94 -1.73 -6.86
CA MET A 98 0.56 -2.53 -8.02
C MET A 98 -0.86 -2.29 -8.56
N GLY A 99 -1.73 -1.68 -7.79
CA GLY A 99 -3.12 -1.44 -8.17
C GLY A 99 -4.02 -2.66 -8.01
N ARG A 100 -5.33 -2.41 -8.06
CA ARG A 100 -6.34 -3.45 -7.79
C ARG A 100 -6.33 -4.59 -8.79
N THR A 101 -6.18 -4.29 -10.07
CA THR A 101 -6.21 -5.33 -11.12
C THR A 101 -5.13 -6.38 -10.87
N ARG A 102 -3.89 -5.95 -10.59
CA ARG A 102 -2.79 -6.89 -10.32
C ARG A 102 -2.98 -7.60 -8.99
N LEU A 103 -3.32 -6.88 -7.93
CA LEU A 103 -3.49 -7.48 -6.61
C LEU A 103 -4.65 -8.47 -6.59
N SER A 104 -5.71 -8.23 -7.36
CA SER A 104 -6.85 -9.16 -7.46
C SER A 104 -6.45 -10.52 -8.04
N LYS A 105 -5.36 -10.60 -8.77
CA LYS A 105 -4.87 -11.84 -9.37
C LYS A 105 -4.07 -12.71 -8.41
N PHE A 106 -3.74 -12.21 -7.24
CA PHE A 106 -3.05 -12.96 -6.19
C PHE A 106 -4.04 -13.88 -5.46
N LYS A 107 -4.59 -14.86 -6.16
CA LYS A 107 -5.76 -15.64 -5.67
C LYS A 107 -5.47 -16.38 -4.38
N LYS A 108 -4.34 -17.07 -4.28
CA LYS A 108 -3.99 -17.84 -3.08
C LYS A 108 -3.66 -16.92 -1.90
N PHE A 109 -2.94 -15.83 -2.17
CA PHE A 109 -2.67 -14.80 -1.17
C PHE A 109 -3.98 -14.21 -0.64
N ASN A 110 -4.86 -13.80 -1.54
CA ASN A 110 -6.13 -13.18 -1.16
C ASN A 110 -7.06 -14.16 -0.42
N ALA A 111 -7.02 -15.45 -0.78
CA ALA A 111 -7.77 -16.47 -0.06
C ALA A 111 -7.27 -16.62 1.39
N ALA A 112 -5.94 -16.58 1.58
CA ALA A 112 -5.35 -16.62 2.92
C ALA A 112 -5.73 -15.37 3.73
N ILE A 113 -5.73 -14.20 3.10
CA ILE A 113 -6.18 -12.95 3.74
C ILE A 113 -7.63 -13.08 4.22
N ALA A 114 -8.52 -13.62 3.37
CA ALA A 114 -9.92 -13.82 3.71
C ALA A 114 -10.11 -14.73 4.92
N GLU A 115 -9.21 -15.70 5.12
CA GLU A 115 -9.21 -16.63 6.25
C GLU A 115 -8.46 -16.08 7.46
N SER A 116 -7.93 -14.88 7.38
CA SER A 116 -7.04 -14.29 8.40
C SER A 116 -5.83 -15.19 8.71
N ASP A 117 -5.38 -15.90 7.71
CA ASP A 117 -4.20 -16.77 7.79
C ASP A 117 -2.98 -16.00 7.27
N TRP A 118 -2.43 -15.18 8.15
CA TRP A 118 -1.36 -14.25 7.80
C TRP A 118 -0.06 -14.96 7.42
N LYS A 119 0.22 -16.09 8.04
CA LYS A 119 1.42 -16.89 7.73
C LYS A 119 1.35 -17.48 6.33
N THR A 120 0.20 -18.04 5.96
CA THR A 120 -0.01 -18.56 4.60
C THR A 120 0.01 -17.43 3.59
N ALA A 121 -0.59 -16.27 3.92
CA ALA A 121 -0.53 -15.09 3.07
C ALA A 121 0.91 -14.68 2.78
N ALA A 122 1.79 -14.69 3.80
CA ALA A 122 3.20 -14.39 3.62
C ALA A 122 3.90 -15.39 2.68
N VAL A 123 3.61 -16.68 2.83
CA VAL A 123 4.16 -17.72 1.94
C VAL A 123 3.74 -17.47 0.50
N GLU A 124 2.45 -17.23 0.28
CA GLU A 124 1.92 -17.01 -1.06
C GLU A 124 2.41 -15.69 -1.68
N GLY A 125 2.57 -14.65 -0.85
CA GLY A 125 3.14 -13.38 -1.31
C GLY A 125 4.58 -13.52 -1.76
N ARG A 126 5.38 -14.34 -1.07
CA ARG A 126 6.76 -14.64 -1.45
C ARG A 126 6.84 -15.47 -2.73
N ASP A 127 5.82 -16.27 -3.02
CA ASP A 127 5.73 -17.08 -4.24
C ASP A 127 5.00 -16.33 -5.34
N SER A 128 5.43 -15.11 -5.63
CA SER A 128 4.77 -14.26 -6.62
C SER A 128 5.77 -13.55 -7.52
N LEU A 129 5.32 -13.16 -8.70
CA LEU A 129 6.12 -12.33 -9.61
C LEU A 129 6.46 -10.98 -8.95
N TRP A 130 5.50 -10.40 -8.23
CA TRP A 130 5.71 -9.17 -7.47
C TRP A 130 6.91 -9.28 -6.53
N TYR A 131 7.03 -10.38 -5.78
CA TYR A 131 8.16 -10.62 -4.91
C TYR A 131 9.49 -10.62 -5.68
N ARG A 132 9.49 -11.24 -6.85
CA ARG A 132 10.70 -11.26 -7.70
C ARG A 132 11.03 -9.91 -8.30
N GLN A 133 10.03 -9.06 -8.54
CA GLN A 133 10.22 -7.73 -9.13
C GLN A 133 10.68 -6.68 -8.11
N VAL A 134 10.14 -6.72 -6.90
CA VAL A 134 10.44 -5.75 -5.84
C VAL A 134 10.84 -6.47 -4.55
N THR A 135 11.82 -7.34 -4.63
CA THR A 135 12.18 -8.31 -3.59
C THR A 135 12.38 -7.68 -2.21
N ASN A 136 13.15 -6.61 -2.10
CA ASN A 136 13.43 -5.98 -0.80
C ASN A 136 12.17 -5.42 -0.16
N ARG A 137 11.35 -4.73 -0.93
CA ARG A 137 10.07 -4.20 -0.46
C ARG A 137 9.12 -5.31 -0.08
N ALA A 138 8.96 -6.29 -0.97
CA ALA A 138 8.06 -7.40 -0.76
C ALA A 138 8.46 -8.24 0.46
N GLU A 139 9.76 -8.52 0.64
CA GLU A 139 10.23 -9.27 1.81
C GLU A 139 9.95 -8.53 3.11
N ARG A 140 10.18 -7.22 3.16
CA ARG A 140 9.86 -6.43 4.37
C ARG A 140 8.38 -6.51 4.71
N LEU A 141 7.51 -6.45 3.70
CA LEU A 141 6.06 -6.54 3.90
C LEU A 141 5.66 -7.95 4.33
N MET A 142 6.24 -8.98 3.74
CA MET A 142 5.89 -10.37 4.07
C MET A 142 6.42 -10.79 5.45
N VAL A 143 7.56 -10.29 5.87
CA VAL A 143 8.03 -10.47 7.26
C VAL A 143 7.03 -9.86 8.25
N ARG A 144 6.53 -8.66 7.97
CA ARG A 144 5.50 -8.03 8.80
C ARG A 144 4.21 -8.85 8.81
N MET A 145 3.82 -9.38 7.66
CA MET A 145 2.60 -10.20 7.53
C MET A 145 2.70 -11.48 8.36
N GLU A 146 3.80 -12.21 8.24
CA GLU A 146 3.95 -13.48 8.98
C GLU A 146 4.06 -13.28 10.49
N ASN A 147 4.47 -12.09 10.94
CA ASN A 147 4.62 -11.77 12.35
C ASN A 147 3.35 -11.15 12.98
N VAL A 148 2.29 -10.99 12.21
CA VAL A 148 1.02 -10.53 12.75
C VAL A 148 0.49 -11.60 13.71
N SER A 149 0.11 -11.17 14.92
CA SER A 149 -0.45 -12.08 15.90
C SER A 149 -1.75 -12.69 15.38
N SER A 150 -1.81 -14.04 15.37
CA SER A 150 -3.02 -14.78 15.02
C SER A 150 -3.87 -15.10 16.24
N LEU A 151 -3.54 -14.52 17.39
CA LEU A 151 -4.36 -14.69 18.59
C LEU A 151 -5.76 -14.14 18.33
N PRO A 152 -6.80 -14.86 18.78
CA PRO A 152 -8.16 -14.35 18.66
C PRO A 152 -8.28 -13.01 19.38
N PRO A 153 -9.21 -12.14 18.99
CA PRO A 153 -9.46 -10.90 19.72
C PRO A 153 -9.61 -11.21 21.20
N LEU A 154 -9.02 -10.36 22.03
CA LEU A 154 -9.13 -10.50 23.50
C LEU A 154 -10.61 -10.56 23.87
N SER A 155 -10.98 -11.61 24.61
CA SER A 155 -12.32 -11.73 25.14
C SER A 155 -12.43 -10.83 26.38
N ARG A 156 -13.68 -10.61 26.82
CA ARG A 156 -13.91 -9.89 28.06
C ARG A 156 -13.19 -10.53 29.26
N GLU A 157 -13.05 -11.85 29.22
CA GLU A 157 -12.41 -12.63 30.27
C GLU A 157 -10.91 -12.36 30.36
N ASP A 158 -10.27 -11.99 29.27
CA ASP A 158 -8.84 -11.68 29.23
C ASP A 158 -8.50 -10.39 30.01
N PHE A 159 -9.48 -9.57 30.33
CA PHE A 159 -9.33 -8.35 31.10
C PHE A 159 -9.72 -8.51 32.58
N ILE A 160 -10.11 -9.69 32.98
CA ILE A 160 -10.50 -10.00 34.38
C ILE A 160 -9.33 -10.73 35.01
N GLU A 161 -8.72 -10.08 35.97
CA GLU A 161 -7.67 -10.69 36.80
C GLU A 161 -8.22 -11.52 37.94
#